data_86ff2a35232cd96a1b9fc34ce0075f26
#
_entry.id   86ff2a35232cd96a1b9fc34ce0075f26
#
_cell.length_a   1.000
_cell.length_b   1.000
_cell.length_c   1.000
_cell.angle_alpha   90.00
_cell.angle_beta   90.00
_cell.angle_gamma   90.00
#
_symmetry.space_group_name_H-M   'P 1'
#
loop_
_entity.id
_entity.type
_entity.pdbx_description
1 polymer ?
#
loop_
_entity_poly.entity_id
_entity_poly.type
_entity_poly.pdbx_seq_one_letter_code
_entity_poly.pdbx_strand_id
1 'polypeptide(L)'
;MLTYAHILDLDTKFRALLSSLPIFLRPDPTLEQLPEVRQEQAQRPYLAMHRLIVFEAVNQRLLVLHRDDMCRGHHDEKFAYSTRVAVDAARTILSCRQQIDNVHPAVQKHAAFRHHLFQAAIVLSIHLLELSHKAQGESQVAHQLRDDIALIMNYLYGSNNLRTSLPVPQKIALKLIEMLLAEAHERQNRDADKSLSGNTATAGAATAPSAALSTIGMDADSSNHLFQLAPAPASTPDPVTEAATAFSIQMLHPDFANKNGISEFFASLDELMVPIY
;
A
#
# COMPACT_ATOMS: atom_id res chain seq x y z
N MET A 1 23.95 10.11 -5.74
CA MET A 1 22.80 9.32 -6.17
C MET A 1 23.25 7.89 -6.44
N LEU A 2 22.59 6.87 -5.88
CA LEU A 2 22.94 5.46 -6.12
C LEU A 2 22.59 5.07 -7.57
N THR A 3 23.47 4.33 -8.22
CA THR A 3 23.15 3.70 -9.52
C THR A 3 22.28 2.48 -9.29
N TYR A 4 21.52 2.05 -10.31
CA TYR A 4 20.67 0.85 -10.19
C TYR A 4 21.50 -0.43 -9.88
N ALA A 5 22.73 -0.51 -10.39
CA ALA A 5 23.64 -1.60 -10.03
C ALA A 5 24.00 -1.64 -8.54
N HIS A 6 24.18 -0.47 -7.91
CA HIS A 6 24.39 -0.40 -6.46
C HIS A 6 23.16 -0.82 -5.67
N ILE A 7 21.93 -0.51 -6.17
CA ILE A 7 20.69 -0.95 -5.55
C ILE A 7 20.61 -2.48 -5.54
N LEU A 8 20.89 -3.13 -6.67
CA LEU A 8 20.89 -4.59 -6.78
C LEU A 8 21.98 -5.26 -5.91
N ASP A 9 23.15 -4.65 -5.81
CA ASP A 9 24.23 -5.13 -4.92
C ASP A 9 23.81 -5.06 -3.44
N LEU A 10 23.20 -3.95 -3.02
CA LEU A 10 22.67 -3.78 -1.66
C LEU A 10 21.53 -4.75 -1.38
N ASP A 11 20.61 -4.97 -2.32
CA ASP A 11 19.54 -5.98 -2.19
C ASP A 11 20.14 -7.36 -1.92
N THR A 12 21.14 -7.75 -2.71
CA THR A 12 21.85 -9.03 -2.54
C THR A 12 22.47 -9.15 -1.14
N LYS A 13 23.06 -8.08 -0.62
CA LYS A 13 23.64 -8.05 0.73
C LYS A 13 22.59 -8.17 1.82
N PHE A 14 21.44 -7.49 1.69
CA PHE A 14 20.33 -7.64 2.66
C PHE A 14 19.76 -9.05 2.68
N ARG A 15 19.60 -9.70 1.52
CA ARG A 15 19.17 -11.11 1.45
C ARG A 15 20.20 -12.07 2.03
N ALA A 16 21.49 -11.84 1.75
CA ALA A 16 22.56 -12.61 2.35
C ALA A 16 22.60 -12.47 3.88
N LEU A 17 22.33 -11.26 4.41
CA LEU A 17 22.21 -11.04 5.85
C LEU A 17 21.10 -11.93 6.45
N LEU A 18 19.90 -11.96 5.87
CA LEU A 18 18.82 -12.83 6.34
C LEU A 18 19.23 -14.31 6.34
N SER A 19 19.92 -14.75 5.30
CA SER A 19 20.40 -16.13 5.18
C SER A 19 21.52 -16.47 6.17
N SER A 20 22.29 -15.48 6.63
CA SER A 20 23.37 -15.65 7.61
C SER A 20 22.91 -15.64 9.06
N LEU A 21 21.64 -15.29 9.32
CA LEU A 21 21.10 -15.29 10.68
C LEU A 21 21.15 -16.71 11.29
N PRO A 22 21.29 -16.81 12.63
CA PRO A 22 21.05 -18.07 13.33
C PRO A 22 19.69 -18.67 12.96
N ILE A 23 19.62 -19.99 12.88
CA ILE A 23 18.43 -20.71 12.38
C ILE A 23 17.13 -20.29 13.08
N PHE A 24 17.17 -20.02 14.38
CA PHE A 24 16.01 -19.61 15.18
C PHE A 24 15.56 -18.16 14.95
N LEU A 25 16.37 -17.34 14.23
CA LEU A 25 16.01 -15.96 13.82
C LEU A 25 15.67 -15.85 12.33
N ARG A 26 15.84 -16.92 11.54
CA ARG A 26 15.48 -16.91 10.14
C ARG A 26 13.96 -16.89 9.95
N PRO A 27 13.43 -16.06 9.07
CA PRO A 27 11.99 -15.94 8.83
C PRO A 27 11.49 -17.03 7.85
N ASP A 28 11.79 -18.29 8.15
CA ASP A 28 11.39 -19.44 7.33
C ASP A 28 10.44 -20.32 8.14
N PRO A 29 9.14 -20.42 7.74
CA PRO A 29 8.16 -21.23 8.47
C PRO A 29 8.54 -22.72 8.56
N THR A 30 9.33 -23.23 7.59
CA THR A 30 9.77 -24.64 7.62
C THR A 30 10.75 -24.90 8.75
N LEU A 31 11.58 -23.90 9.08
CA LEU A 31 12.54 -24.00 10.19
C LEU A 31 11.86 -23.99 11.56
N GLU A 32 10.67 -23.40 11.67
CA GLU A 32 9.89 -23.39 12.93
C GLU A 32 9.46 -24.79 13.37
N GLN A 33 9.41 -25.73 12.43
CA GLN A 33 9.04 -27.12 12.71
C GLN A 33 10.21 -27.94 13.27
N LEU A 34 11.44 -27.44 13.16
CA LEU A 34 12.62 -28.14 13.63
C LEU A 34 12.64 -28.25 15.17
N PRO A 35 12.94 -29.41 15.72
CA PRO A 35 12.95 -29.65 17.19
C PRO A 35 13.86 -28.66 17.93
N GLU A 36 15.03 -28.37 17.40
CA GLU A 36 15.99 -27.43 17.97
C GLU A 36 15.45 -26.00 18.03
N VAL A 37 14.72 -25.54 16.98
CA VAL A 37 14.11 -24.21 16.96
C VAL A 37 12.98 -24.12 17.97
N ARG A 38 12.15 -25.17 18.07
CA ARG A 38 11.08 -25.26 19.08
C ARG A 38 11.62 -25.27 20.49
N GLN A 39 12.70 -25.99 20.73
CA GLN A 39 13.35 -26.05 22.04
C GLN A 39 13.89 -24.68 22.44
N GLU A 40 14.59 -23.99 21.53
CA GLU A 40 15.09 -22.63 21.79
C GLU A 40 13.95 -21.65 22.04
N GLN A 41 12.87 -21.72 21.28
CA GLN A 41 11.69 -20.87 21.48
C GLN A 41 10.98 -21.15 22.81
N ALA A 42 10.93 -22.41 23.26
CA ALA A 42 10.36 -22.76 24.55
C ALA A 42 11.20 -22.20 25.72
N GLN A 43 12.52 -22.19 25.58
CA GLN A 43 13.43 -21.62 26.57
C GLN A 43 13.47 -20.08 26.53
N ARG A 44 13.27 -19.49 25.35
CA ARG A 44 13.38 -18.05 25.06
C ARG A 44 12.20 -17.57 24.21
N PRO A 45 11.01 -17.42 24.81
CA PRO A 45 9.78 -17.07 24.06
C PRO A 45 9.88 -15.77 23.25
N TYR A 46 10.75 -14.83 23.66
CA TYR A 46 10.97 -13.58 22.95
C TYR A 46 11.64 -13.75 21.57
N LEU A 47 12.26 -14.91 21.27
CA LEU A 47 12.93 -15.15 19.98
C LEU A 47 11.96 -15.09 18.80
N ALA A 48 10.73 -15.57 18.95
CA ALA A 48 9.71 -15.49 17.92
C ALA A 48 9.43 -14.03 17.52
N MET A 49 9.32 -13.14 18.51
CA MET A 49 9.13 -11.72 18.27
C MET A 49 10.37 -11.05 17.67
N HIS A 50 11.57 -11.35 18.17
CA HIS A 50 12.82 -10.80 17.63
C HIS A 50 13.00 -11.20 16.16
N ARG A 51 12.64 -12.42 15.78
CA ARG A 51 12.66 -12.87 14.38
C ARG A 51 11.78 -11.98 13.51
N LEU A 52 10.53 -11.71 13.93
CA LEU A 52 9.60 -10.86 13.20
C LEU A 52 10.11 -9.42 13.09
N ILE A 53 10.67 -8.86 14.17
CA ILE A 53 11.25 -7.51 14.17
C ILE A 53 12.43 -7.40 13.21
N VAL A 54 13.35 -8.37 13.24
CA VAL A 54 14.52 -8.37 12.32
C VAL A 54 14.06 -8.51 10.88
N PHE A 55 13.09 -9.38 10.61
CA PHE A 55 12.56 -9.60 9.28
C PHE A 55 11.82 -8.36 8.76
N GLU A 56 11.00 -7.73 9.58
CA GLU A 56 10.35 -6.45 9.26
C GLU A 56 11.39 -5.36 8.95
N ALA A 57 12.42 -5.22 9.81
CA ALA A 57 13.45 -4.20 9.61
C ALA A 57 14.24 -4.37 8.30
N VAL A 58 14.56 -5.61 7.90
CA VAL A 58 15.21 -5.86 6.61
C VAL A 58 14.28 -5.55 5.44
N ASN A 59 13.01 -5.96 5.52
CA ASN A 59 12.02 -5.65 4.47
C ASN A 59 11.77 -4.15 4.36
N GLN A 60 11.78 -3.42 5.49
CA GLN A 60 11.74 -1.96 5.47
C GLN A 60 12.92 -1.36 4.69
N ARG A 61 14.14 -1.88 4.85
CA ARG A 61 15.30 -1.42 4.08
C ARG A 61 15.19 -1.77 2.60
N LEU A 62 14.68 -2.96 2.26
CA LEU A 62 14.41 -3.36 0.89
C LEU A 62 13.35 -2.45 0.25
N LEU A 63 12.27 -2.14 0.97
CA LEU A 63 11.24 -1.22 0.51
C LEU A 63 11.83 0.14 0.18
N VAL A 64 12.58 0.76 1.11
CA VAL A 64 13.22 2.08 0.90
C VAL A 64 14.22 2.05 -0.25
N LEU A 65 14.97 0.94 -0.39
CA LEU A 65 15.98 0.78 -1.44
C LEU A 65 15.36 0.76 -2.84
N HIS A 66 14.18 0.14 -3.00
CA HIS A 66 13.56 -0.11 -4.30
C HIS A 66 12.42 0.84 -4.66
N ARG A 67 11.83 1.56 -3.70
CA ARG A 67 10.65 2.41 -3.92
C ARG A 67 10.87 3.53 -4.96
N ASP A 68 12.09 4.07 -5.03
CA ASP A 68 12.42 5.15 -5.98
C ASP A 68 12.43 4.67 -7.44
N ASP A 69 12.77 3.40 -7.68
CA ASP A 69 12.77 2.81 -9.02
C ASP A 69 11.48 2.00 -9.32
N MET A 70 10.57 1.82 -8.34
CA MET A 70 9.37 0.99 -8.52
C MET A 70 8.39 1.55 -9.54
N CYS A 71 8.17 2.87 -9.58
CA CYS A 71 7.27 3.49 -10.56
C CYS A 71 7.83 3.33 -11.99
N ARG A 72 9.14 3.42 -12.14
CA ARG A 72 9.81 3.18 -13.43
C ARG A 72 9.62 1.74 -13.92
N GLY A 73 9.55 0.78 -13.01
CA GLY A 73 9.34 -0.63 -13.34
C GLY A 73 7.95 -0.94 -13.91
N HIS A 74 7.01 0.00 -13.83
CA HIS A 74 5.74 -0.09 -14.55
C HIS A 74 5.84 0.24 -16.04
N HIS A 75 6.86 1.00 -16.44
CA HIS A 75 7.05 1.51 -17.81
C HIS A 75 8.32 0.97 -18.48
N ASP A 76 9.30 0.51 -17.70
CA ASP A 76 10.58 -0.03 -18.19
C ASP A 76 10.89 -1.35 -17.48
N GLU A 77 10.94 -2.44 -18.27
CA GLU A 77 11.20 -3.80 -17.78
C GLU A 77 12.51 -3.92 -16.99
N LYS A 78 13.49 -3.08 -17.28
CA LYS A 78 14.76 -3.01 -16.57
C LYS A 78 14.57 -2.82 -15.06
N PHE A 79 13.52 -2.11 -14.65
CA PHE A 79 13.23 -1.79 -13.24
C PHE A 79 12.08 -2.63 -12.66
N ALA A 80 11.48 -3.54 -13.44
CA ALA A 80 10.36 -4.39 -13.00
C ALA A 80 10.69 -5.21 -11.74
N TYR A 81 11.96 -5.56 -11.55
CA TYR A 81 12.43 -6.21 -10.33
C TYR A 81 12.20 -5.32 -9.09
N SER A 82 12.50 -4.02 -9.18
CA SER A 82 12.29 -3.08 -8.06
C SER A 82 10.82 -2.92 -7.70
N THR A 83 9.92 -2.90 -8.69
CA THR A 83 8.47 -2.90 -8.43
C THR A 83 8.05 -4.12 -7.62
N ARG A 84 8.48 -5.31 -8.02
CA ARG A 84 8.16 -6.55 -7.29
C ARG A 84 8.70 -6.51 -5.86
N VAL A 85 10.00 -6.18 -5.71
CA VAL A 85 10.63 -6.16 -4.37
C VAL A 85 9.96 -5.15 -3.44
N ALA A 86 9.64 -3.94 -3.93
CA ALA A 86 8.98 -2.92 -3.10
C ALA A 86 7.59 -3.37 -2.64
N VAL A 87 6.79 -3.97 -3.53
CA VAL A 87 5.45 -4.49 -3.22
C VAL A 87 5.52 -5.69 -2.28
N ASP A 88 6.42 -6.65 -2.52
CA ASP A 88 6.61 -7.82 -1.68
C ASP A 88 7.09 -7.42 -0.28
N ALA A 89 8.00 -6.46 -0.19
CA ALA A 89 8.48 -5.93 1.08
C ALA A 89 7.36 -5.22 1.87
N ALA A 90 6.52 -4.42 1.20
CA ALA A 90 5.37 -3.77 1.82
C ALA A 90 4.37 -4.79 2.39
N ARG A 91 4.04 -5.84 1.65
CA ARG A 91 3.18 -6.94 2.13
C ARG A 91 3.81 -7.73 3.26
N THR A 92 5.13 -7.95 3.21
CA THR A 92 5.85 -8.62 4.29
C THR A 92 5.81 -7.80 5.57
N ILE A 93 5.98 -6.48 5.52
CA ILE A 93 5.84 -5.58 6.67
C ILE A 93 4.45 -5.73 7.30
N LEU A 94 3.38 -5.73 6.47
CA LEU A 94 2.01 -5.95 6.94
C LEU A 94 1.84 -7.31 7.62
N SER A 95 2.35 -8.38 7.00
CA SER A 95 2.29 -9.74 7.55
C SER A 95 3.04 -9.86 8.89
N CYS A 96 4.23 -9.29 8.99
CA CYS A 96 4.98 -9.24 10.26
C CYS A 96 4.16 -8.51 11.33
N ARG A 97 3.51 -7.41 10.95
CA ARG A 97 2.67 -6.66 11.88
C ARG A 97 1.51 -7.47 12.41
N GLN A 98 0.78 -8.18 11.55
CA GLN A 98 -0.31 -9.07 11.96
C GLN A 98 0.17 -10.13 12.96
N GLN A 99 1.33 -10.73 12.70
CA GLN A 99 1.90 -11.74 13.58
C GLN A 99 2.35 -11.16 14.93
N ILE A 100 2.98 -9.99 14.94
CA ILE A 100 3.40 -9.30 16.16
C ILE A 100 2.19 -8.96 17.04
N ASP A 101 1.11 -8.45 16.45
CA ASP A 101 -0.09 -8.07 17.18
C ASP A 101 -0.80 -9.27 17.82
N ASN A 102 -0.75 -10.42 17.17
CA ASN A 102 -1.31 -11.67 17.73
C ASN A 102 -0.53 -12.14 18.96
N VAL A 103 0.79 -11.88 19.03
CA VAL A 103 1.65 -12.34 20.12
C VAL A 103 1.78 -11.29 21.22
N HIS A 104 1.87 -10.01 20.86
CA HIS A 104 2.13 -8.91 21.79
C HIS A 104 1.34 -7.62 21.45
N PRO A 105 0.07 -7.53 21.81
CA PRO A 105 -0.76 -6.36 21.49
C PRO A 105 -0.21 -5.02 22.01
N ALA A 106 0.58 -5.04 23.09
CA ALA A 106 1.17 -3.82 23.64
C ALA A 106 2.18 -3.12 22.72
N VAL A 107 2.78 -3.86 21.78
CA VAL A 107 3.75 -3.34 20.80
C VAL A 107 3.08 -2.48 19.73
N GLN A 108 1.76 -2.53 19.59
CA GLN A 108 0.98 -1.71 18.64
C GLN A 108 1.28 -0.21 18.72
N LYS A 109 1.64 0.28 19.90
CA LYS A 109 1.88 1.70 20.14
C LYS A 109 3.27 2.18 19.72
N HIS A 110 4.15 1.29 19.30
CA HIS A 110 5.52 1.67 18.96
C HIS A 110 5.58 2.48 17.67
N ALA A 111 6.15 3.69 17.73
CA ALA A 111 6.15 4.65 16.63
C ALA A 111 6.85 4.11 15.37
N ALA A 112 7.94 3.36 15.51
CA ALA A 112 8.68 2.79 14.38
C ALA A 112 7.82 1.86 13.53
N PHE A 113 7.03 0.97 14.14
CA PHE A 113 6.14 0.07 13.39
C PHE A 113 5.05 0.82 12.63
N ARG A 114 4.53 1.90 13.20
CA ARG A 114 3.56 2.74 12.48
C ARG A 114 4.18 3.42 11.27
N HIS A 115 5.42 3.91 11.41
CA HIS A 115 6.16 4.51 10.29
C HIS A 115 6.34 3.51 9.14
N HIS A 116 6.75 2.26 9.43
CA HIS A 116 6.89 1.22 8.41
C HIS A 116 5.57 0.91 7.71
N LEU A 117 4.46 0.84 8.44
CA LEU A 117 3.13 0.64 7.87
C LEU A 117 2.69 1.80 6.96
N PHE A 118 2.98 3.06 7.33
CA PHE A 118 2.71 4.20 6.46
C PHE A 118 3.45 4.10 5.12
N GLN A 119 4.75 3.78 5.17
CA GLN A 119 5.53 3.61 3.94
C GLN A 119 5.03 2.44 3.10
N ALA A 120 4.66 1.33 3.72
CA ALA A 120 4.07 0.19 3.03
C ALA A 120 2.74 0.57 2.36
N ALA A 121 1.84 1.28 3.05
CA ALA A 121 0.57 1.73 2.49
C ALA A 121 0.75 2.66 1.28
N ILE A 122 1.70 3.59 1.34
CA ILE A 122 1.99 4.50 0.23
C ILE A 122 2.51 3.73 -0.98
N VAL A 123 3.46 2.82 -0.79
CA VAL A 123 4.00 1.97 -1.86
C VAL A 123 2.89 1.14 -2.52
N LEU A 124 2.01 0.49 -1.74
CA LEU A 124 0.90 -0.28 -2.27
C LEU A 124 -0.13 0.61 -2.98
N SER A 125 -0.39 1.82 -2.47
CA SER A 125 -1.33 2.77 -3.09
C SER A 125 -0.81 3.29 -4.43
N ILE A 126 0.49 3.60 -4.53
CA ILE A 126 1.13 3.96 -5.79
C ILE A 126 1.05 2.80 -6.79
N HIS A 127 1.35 1.58 -6.34
CA HIS A 127 1.26 0.40 -7.20
C HIS A 127 -0.16 0.17 -7.72
N LEU A 128 -1.18 0.33 -6.88
CA LEU A 128 -2.58 0.24 -7.27
C LEU A 128 -2.95 1.30 -8.30
N LEU A 129 -2.49 2.55 -8.10
CA LEU A 129 -2.70 3.65 -9.03
C LEU A 129 -2.09 3.37 -10.41
N GLU A 130 -0.88 2.83 -10.47
CA GLU A 130 -0.20 2.46 -11.71
C GLU A 130 -0.89 1.29 -12.43
N LEU A 131 -1.41 0.30 -11.68
CA LEU A 131 -2.19 -0.79 -12.27
C LEU A 131 -3.51 -0.30 -12.87
N SER A 132 -4.15 0.71 -12.26
CA SER A 132 -5.39 1.28 -12.79
C SER A 132 -5.21 2.01 -14.12
N HIS A 133 -3.99 2.44 -14.46
CA HIS A 133 -3.66 2.98 -15.79
C HIS A 133 -3.61 1.93 -16.90
N LYS A 134 -3.41 0.65 -16.57
CA LYS A 134 -3.19 -0.40 -17.58
C LYS A 134 -4.49 -1.05 -18.09
N ALA A 135 -5.65 -0.44 -17.80
CA ALA A 135 -6.99 -0.88 -18.28
C ALA A 135 -7.24 -2.40 -18.13
N GLN A 136 -6.50 -3.06 -17.26
CA GLN A 136 -6.79 -4.44 -16.88
C GLN A 136 -7.87 -4.36 -15.83
N GLY A 137 -9.11 -4.47 -16.26
CA GLY A 137 -10.30 -4.45 -15.42
C GLY A 137 -10.09 -5.19 -14.10
N GLU A 138 -11.02 -5.13 -13.17
CA GLU A 138 -10.96 -5.66 -11.79
C GLU A 138 -10.12 -6.94 -11.66
N SER A 139 -8.79 -6.77 -11.64
CA SER A 139 -7.90 -7.91 -11.50
C SER A 139 -7.92 -8.32 -10.03
N GLN A 140 -7.87 -9.61 -9.76
CA GLN A 140 -7.73 -10.15 -8.41
C GLN A 140 -6.59 -9.47 -7.64
N VAL A 141 -5.53 -9.04 -8.35
CA VAL A 141 -4.40 -8.32 -7.78
C VAL A 141 -4.81 -6.94 -7.25
N ALA A 142 -5.66 -6.20 -7.97
CA ALA A 142 -6.13 -4.89 -7.54
C ALA A 142 -7.04 -5.00 -6.30
N HIS A 143 -7.91 -6.02 -6.24
CA HIS A 143 -8.71 -6.30 -5.03
C HIS A 143 -7.82 -6.61 -3.83
N GLN A 144 -6.86 -7.51 -3.99
CA GLN A 144 -5.93 -7.85 -2.92
C GLN A 144 -5.14 -6.65 -2.43
N LEU A 145 -4.70 -5.76 -3.31
CA LEU A 145 -4.01 -4.52 -2.92
C LEU A 145 -4.90 -3.59 -2.10
N ARG A 146 -6.19 -3.46 -2.48
CA ARG A 146 -7.15 -2.66 -1.70
C ARG A 146 -7.36 -3.24 -0.31
N ASP A 147 -7.49 -4.55 -0.19
CA ASP A 147 -7.66 -5.25 1.08
C ASP A 147 -6.42 -5.06 1.96
N ASP A 148 -5.21 -5.22 1.39
CA ASP A 148 -3.94 -4.99 2.09
C ASP A 148 -3.85 -3.54 2.61
N ILE A 149 -4.20 -2.54 1.78
CA ILE A 149 -4.18 -1.13 2.17
C ILE A 149 -5.24 -0.85 3.24
N ALA A 150 -6.46 -1.36 3.08
CA ALA A 150 -7.53 -1.19 4.05
C ALA A 150 -7.15 -1.76 5.42
N LEU A 151 -6.47 -2.91 5.43
CA LEU A 151 -5.97 -3.52 6.65
C LEU A 151 -4.89 -2.66 7.31
N ILE A 152 -3.94 -2.12 6.54
CA ILE A 152 -2.93 -1.19 7.06
C ILE A 152 -3.62 0.05 7.64
N MET A 153 -4.60 0.62 6.95
CA MET A 153 -5.35 1.78 7.43
C MET A 153 -6.03 1.49 8.77
N ASN A 154 -6.61 0.29 8.95
CA ASN A 154 -7.19 -0.13 10.22
C ASN A 154 -6.13 -0.17 11.36
N TYR A 155 -4.92 -0.65 11.08
CA TYR A 155 -3.82 -0.61 12.05
C TYR A 155 -3.40 0.82 12.40
N LEU A 156 -3.38 1.71 11.42
CA LEU A 156 -2.95 3.11 11.60
C LEU A 156 -4.00 3.93 12.35
N TYR A 157 -5.28 3.71 12.08
CA TYR A 157 -6.38 4.40 12.77
C TYR A 157 -6.62 3.88 14.19
N GLY A 158 -6.31 2.60 14.46
CA GLY A 158 -6.61 1.95 15.74
C GLY A 158 -8.11 1.80 15.99
N SER A 159 -8.47 0.98 16.98
CA SER A 159 -9.86 0.67 17.33
C SER A 159 -10.64 1.83 17.97
N ASN A 160 -10.01 2.95 18.32
CA ASN A 160 -10.61 4.04 19.07
C ASN A 160 -10.16 5.40 18.50
N ASN A 161 -10.94 6.03 17.64
CA ASN A 161 -10.94 7.48 17.31
C ASN A 161 -9.59 8.26 17.40
N LEU A 162 -8.46 7.59 17.17
CA LEU A 162 -7.11 8.18 17.27
C LEU A 162 -6.82 9.21 16.16
N ARG A 163 -7.73 9.39 15.18
CA ARG A 163 -7.56 10.38 14.10
C ARG A 163 -7.23 11.78 14.62
N THR A 164 -7.86 12.20 15.72
CA THR A 164 -7.66 13.55 16.28
C THR A 164 -6.35 13.69 17.02
N SER A 165 -5.81 12.61 17.58
CA SER A 165 -4.59 12.60 18.39
C SER A 165 -3.30 12.28 17.63
N LEU A 166 -3.41 11.96 16.32
CA LEU A 166 -2.23 11.68 15.50
C LEU A 166 -1.39 12.94 15.30
N PRO A 167 -0.05 12.83 15.29
CA PRO A 167 0.84 13.90 14.86
C PRO A 167 0.50 14.38 13.43
N VAL A 168 0.72 15.67 13.16
CA VAL A 168 0.41 16.28 11.85
C VAL A 168 1.01 15.50 10.68
N PRO A 169 2.29 15.05 10.72
CA PRO A 169 2.87 14.27 9.63
C PRO A 169 2.08 13.00 9.28
N GLN A 170 1.63 12.28 10.32
CA GLN A 170 0.85 11.06 10.13
C GLN A 170 -0.54 11.34 9.55
N LYS A 171 -1.17 12.48 9.92
CA LYS A 171 -2.44 12.91 9.31
C LYS A 171 -2.27 13.22 7.82
N ILE A 172 -1.17 13.88 7.44
CA ILE A 172 -0.85 14.17 6.03
C ILE A 172 -0.68 12.87 5.25
N ALA A 173 0.10 11.91 5.77
CA ALA A 173 0.32 10.63 5.12
C ALA A 173 -0.98 9.82 4.96
N LEU A 174 -1.86 9.80 5.97
CA LEU A 174 -3.17 9.17 5.87
C LEU A 174 -4.05 9.83 4.80
N LYS A 175 -4.09 11.15 4.79
CA LYS A 175 -4.86 11.90 3.79
C LYS A 175 -4.34 11.64 2.38
N LEU A 176 -3.03 11.56 2.20
CA LEU A 176 -2.41 11.20 0.94
C LEU A 176 -2.85 9.80 0.46
N ILE A 177 -2.83 8.80 1.34
CA ILE A 177 -3.29 7.44 1.01
C ILE A 177 -4.76 7.46 0.58
N GLU A 178 -5.63 8.19 1.32
CA GLU A 178 -7.04 8.35 0.96
C GLU A 178 -7.21 8.96 -0.43
N MET A 179 -6.43 9.99 -0.76
CA MET A 179 -6.47 10.65 -2.08
C MET A 179 -6.00 9.73 -3.20
N LEU A 180 -4.93 8.96 -2.98
CA LEU A 180 -4.44 7.98 -3.96
C LEU A 180 -5.47 6.86 -4.23
N LEU A 181 -6.14 6.39 -3.19
CA LEU A 181 -7.21 5.39 -3.34
C LEU A 181 -8.41 5.95 -4.10
N ALA A 182 -8.81 7.20 -3.81
CA ALA A 182 -9.90 7.87 -4.52
C ALA A 182 -9.57 8.02 -6.01
N GLU A 183 -8.37 8.50 -6.34
CA GLU A 183 -7.93 8.64 -7.74
C GLU A 183 -7.86 7.29 -8.46
N ALA A 184 -7.35 6.24 -7.81
CA ALA A 184 -7.32 4.90 -8.40
C ALA A 184 -8.73 4.37 -8.71
N HIS A 185 -9.71 4.67 -7.83
CA HIS A 185 -11.12 4.31 -8.04
C HIS A 185 -11.75 5.11 -9.18
N GLU A 186 -11.53 6.41 -9.24
CA GLU A 186 -12.04 7.26 -10.32
C GLU A 186 -11.50 6.85 -11.70
N ARG A 187 -10.22 6.48 -11.78
CA ARG A 187 -9.61 5.99 -13.03
C ARG A 187 -10.27 4.71 -13.49
N GLN A 188 -10.49 3.77 -12.58
CA GLN A 188 -11.15 2.51 -12.88
C GLN A 188 -12.58 2.73 -13.41
N ASN A 189 -13.35 3.64 -12.80
CA ASN A 189 -14.71 3.96 -13.25
C ASN A 189 -14.71 4.62 -14.64
N ARG A 190 -13.78 5.54 -14.90
CA ARG A 190 -13.64 6.18 -16.23
C ARG A 190 -13.34 5.18 -17.34
N ASP A 191 -12.56 4.15 -17.06
CA ASP A 191 -12.22 3.13 -18.06
C ASP A 191 -13.36 2.13 -18.27
N ALA A 192 -14.13 1.83 -17.21
CA ALA A 192 -15.35 1.04 -17.33
C ALA A 192 -16.41 1.75 -18.22
N ASP A 193 -16.61 3.05 -18.03
CA ASP A 193 -17.55 3.86 -18.84
C ASP A 193 -17.12 3.93 -20.31
N LYS A 194 -15.83 4.06 -20.60
CA LYS A 194 -15.30 4.03 -21.98
C LYS A 194 -15.54 2.68 -22.65
N SER A 195 -15.40 1.57 -21.95
CA SER A 195 -15.61 0.23 -22.47
C SER A 195 -17.09 -0.03 -22.78
N LEU A 196 -18.02 0.53 -22.00
CA LEU A 196 -19.48 0.46 -22.24
C LEU A 196 -19.90 1.30 -23.45
N SER A 197 -19.34 2.49 -23.61
CA SER A 197 -19.69 3.39 -24.72
C SER A 197 -19.11 2.92 -26.08
N GLY A 198 -18.01 2.17 -26.07
CA GLY A 198 -17.39 1.61 -27.27
C GLY A 198 -18.19 0.45 -27.89
N ASN A 199 -18.96 -0.29 -27.12
CA ASN A 199 -19.75 -1.42 -27.61
C ASN A 199 -21.12 -1.05 -28.19
N THR A 200 -21.60 0.19 -27.99
CA THR A 200 -22.89 0.64 -28.55
C THR A 200 -22.79 1.16 -29.99
N ALA A 201 -21.57 1.34 -30.52
CA ALA A 201 -21.37 1.89 -31.88
C ALA A 201 -21.40 0.83 -33.00
N THR A 202 -21.47 -0.46 -32.71
CA THR A 202 -21.43 -1.54 -33.74
C THR A 202 -22.70 -2.37 -33.84
N ALA A 203 -23.78 -2.05 -33.11
CA ALA A 203 -25.07 -2.74 -33.24
C ALA A 203 -26.16 -1.81 -33.77
N GLY A 204 -25.97 -1.31 -34.99
CA GLY A 204 -26.96 -0.55 -35.72
C GLY A 204 -27.43 -1.36 -36.94
N ALA A 205 -28.47 -2.15 -36.80
CA ALA A 205 -29.54 -2.50 -37.75
C ALA A 205 -30.11 -3.91 -37.48
N ALA A 206 -31.24 -3.99 -36.83
CA ALA A 206 -32.43 -4.73 -37.29
C ALA A 206 -33.46 -4.90 -36.17
N THR A 207 -34.66 -4.36 -36.49
CA THR A 207 -36.00 -4.80 -36.08
C THR A 207 -36.40 -4.83 -34.58
N ALA A 208 -37.28 -3.91 -34.22
CA ALA A 208 -38.33 -4.08 -33.21
C ALA A 208 -39.46 -4.95 -33.81
N PRO A 209 -40.51 -5.49 -33.10
CA PRO A 209 -41.01 -4.96 -31.81
C PRO A 209 -41.49 -6.06 -30.82
N SER A 210 -42.09 -5.56 -29.74
CA SER A 210 -43.23 -6.06 -28.96
C SER A 210 -43.03 -6.60 -27.55
N ALA A 211 -43.50 -5.79 -26.65
CA ALA A 211 -44.42 -5.99 -25.50
C ALA A 211 -44.13 -7.13 -24.50
N ALA A 212 -44.03 -6.79 -23.29
CA ALA A 212 -44.93 -6.98 -22.18
C ALA A 212 -44.23 -7.05 -20.81
N LEU A 213 -44.67 -6.19 -19.93
CA LEU A 213 -44.84 -6.30 -18.45
C LEU A 213 -44.22 -7.53 -17.74
N SER A 214 -43.42 -7.26 -16.74
CA SER A 214 -43.75 -7.70 -15.36
C SER A 214 -42.84 -7.04 -14.34
N THR A 215 -43.43 -6.29 -13.46
CA THR A 215 -42.95 -5.76 -12.20
C THR A 215 -42.67 -6.92 -11.24
N ILE A 216 -41.48 -7.02 -10.69
CA ILE A 216 -41.27 -7.56 -9.33
C ILE A 216 -40.09 -6.75 -8.74
N GLY A 217 -40.41 -5.95 -7.74
CA GLY A 217 -39.43 -5.34 -6.86
C GLY A 217 -38.84 -6.39 -5.92
N MET A 218 -37.56 -6.25 -5.69
CA MET A 218 -36.93 -6.77 -4.47
C MET A 218 -35.84 -5.80 -4.07
N ASP A 219 -36.11 -5.21 -2.91
CA ASP A 219 -35.17 -4.38 -2.15
C ASP A 219 -33.86 -5.12 -1.91
N ALA A 220 -32.75 -4.50 -2.26
CA ALA A 220 -31.44 -4.83 -1.77
C ALA A 220 -30.73 -3.53 -1.37
N ASP A 221 -31.21 -2.99 -0.26
CA ASP A 221 -30.57 -1.95 0.50
C ASP A 221 -29.64 -2.64 1.51
N SER A 222 -28.37 -2.44 1.36
CA SER A 222 -27.33 -2.54 2.40
C SER A 222 -25.96 -2.75 1.77
N SER A 223 -25.22 -1.71 1.54
CA SER A 223 -23.74 -1.66 1.59
C SER A 223 -23.12 -0.49 0.79
N ASN A 224 -23.67 0.70 0.87
CA ASN A 224 -23.02 1.88 0.26
C ASN A 224 -23.02 3.13 1.17
N HIS A 225 -22.72 2.95 2.46
CA HIS A 225 -22.67 4.07 3.41
C HIS A 225 -21.27 4.50 3.82
N LEU A 226 -20.24 4.34 3.00
CA LEU A 226 -18.89 4.71 3.45
C LEU A 226 -18.27 5.95 2.80
N PHE A 227 -18.83 6.51 1.72
CA PHE A 227 -18.25 7.70 1.08
C PHE A 227 -19.28 8.63 0.42
N GLN A 228 -20.23 9.14 1.19
CA GLN A 228 -20.99 10.31 0.78
C GLN A 228 -20.56 11.52 1.60
N LEU A 229 -19.49 12.19 1.15
CA LEU A 229 -19.14 13.53 1.61
C LEU A 229 -20.06 14.53 0.91
N ALA A 230 -21.02 15.06 1.64
CA ALA A 230 -21.78 16.25 1.23
C ALA A 230 -20.81 17.43 1.00
N PRO A 231 -21.04 18.29 -0.01
CA PRO A 231 -20.22 19.47 -0.20
C PRO A 231 -20.40 20.43 0.97
N ALA A 232 -19.38 20.57 1.80
CA ALA A 232 -19.31 21.57 2.83
C ALA A 232 -19.00 22.95 2.20
N PRO A 233 -19.44 24.07 2.80
CA PRO A 233 -19.17 25.41 2.31
C PRO A 233 -17.65 25.65 2.25
N ALA A 234 -17.19 26.43 1.27
CA ALA A 234 -15.80 26.76 0.99
C ALA A 234 -15.09 27.37 2.21
N SER A 235 -14.63 26.54 3.10
CA SER A 235 -13.66 26.89 4.14
C SER A 235 -12.26 26.73 3.56
N THR A 236 -11.34 27.62 3.90
CA THR A 236 -9.92 27.45 3.59
C THR A 236 -9.49 26.04 3.96
N PRO A 237 -8.86 25.30 3.04
CA PRO A 237 -8.43 23.93 3.32
C PRO A 237 -7.52 23.93 4.56
N ASP A 238 -7.70 22.94 5.44
CA ASP A 238 -6.82 22.84 6.58
C ASP A 238 -5.39 22.49 6.11
N PRO A 239 -4.33 22.83 6.88
CA PRO A 239 -2.95 22.64 6.49
C PRO A 239 -2.59 21.18 6.13
N VAL A 240 -3.31 20.22 6.71
CA VAL A 240 -3.13 18.78 6.44
C VAL A 240 -3.64 18.45 5.04
N THR A 241 -4.82 18.94 4.70
CA THR A 241 -5.40 18.74 3.37
C THR A 241 -4.59 19.44 2.30
N GLU A 242 -4.11 20.67 2.56
CA GLU A 242 -3.26 21.41 1.64
C GLU A 242 -1.95 20.68 1.34
N ALA A 243 -1.24 20.22 2.38
CA ALA A 243 -0.01 19.45 2.22
C ALA A 243 -0.24 18.12 1.50
N ALA A 244 -1.28 17.37 1.85
CA ALA A 244 -1.61 16.13 1.16
C ALA A 244 -1.98 16.36 -0.31
N THR A 245 -2.67 17.46 -0.62
CA THR A 245 -3.01 17.85 -1.99
C THR A 245 -1.76 18.18 -2.79
N ALA A 246 -0.80 18.92 -2.20
CA ALA A 246 0.47 19.21 -2.86
C ALA A 246 1.23 17.93 -3.22
N PHE A 247 1.33 16.95 -2.29
CA PHE A 247 1.92 15.65 -2.57
C PHE A 247 1.17 14.87 -3.65
N SER A 248 -0.17 14.89 -3.62
CA SER A 248 -1.00 14.21 -4.62
C SER A 248 -0.80 14.83 -6.03
N ILE A 249 -0.78 16.15 -6.15
CA ILE A 249 -0.53 16.85 -7.41
C ILE A 249 0.84 16.47 -7.95
N GLN A 250 1.86 16.43 -7.11
CA GLN A 250 3.21 16.02 -7.50
C GLN A 250 3.21 14.59 -8.07
N MET A 251 2.50 13.65 -7.43
CA MET A 251 2.41 12.27 -7.90
C MET A 251 1.61 12.08 -9.18
N LEU A 252 0.60 12.92 -9.40
CA LEU A 252 -0.26 12.86 -10.60
C LEU A 252 0.35 13.58 -11.81
N HIS A 253 1.47 14.28 -11.61
CA HIS A 253 2.15 14.97 -12.70
C HIS A 253 2.76 13.96 -13.68
N PRO A 254 2.67 14.18 -15.01
CA PRO A 254 3.22 13.26 -16.03
C PRO A 254 4.70 12.92 -15.84
N ASP A 255 5.50 13.88 -15.32
CA ASP A 255 6.92 13.69 -15.06
C ASP A 255 7.25 12.99 -13.74
N PHE A 256 6.24 12.63 -12.94
CA PHE A 256 6.47 11.96 -11.65
C PHE A 256 7.21 10.62 -11.81
N ALA A 257 6.91 9.88 -12.88
CA ALA A 257 7.61 8.61 -13.19
C ALA A 257 9.10 8.79 -13.47
N ASN A 258 9.55 10.03 -13.64
CA ASN A 258 10.96 10.35 -13.74
C ASN A 258 11.64 10.20 -12.36
N LYS A 259 12.87 9.67 -12.36
CA LYS A 259 13.61 9.30 -11.14
C LYS A 259 13.71 10.42 -10.11
N ASN A 260 13.87 11.66 -10.55
CA ASN A 260 14.04 12.80 -9.64
C ASN A 260 12.74 13.12 -8.90
N GLY A 261 11.61 13.17 -9.59
CA GLY A 261 10.32 13.45 -8.98
C GLY A 261 9.94 12.44 -7.89
N ILE A 262 10.13 11.15 -8.17
CA ILE A 262 9.85 10.07 -7.20
C ILE A 262 10.78 10.16 -5.99
N SER A 263 12.09 10.35 -6.22
CA SER A 263 13.09 10.43 -5.16
C SER A 263 12.86 11.64 -4.25
N GLU A 264 12.53 12.80 -4.84
CA GLU A 264 12.19 14.02 -4.10
C GLU A 264 10.91 13.84 -3.27
N PHE A 265 9.90 13.21 -3.84
CA PHE A 265 8.65 12.89 -3.14
C PHE A 265 8.92 12.05 -1.90
N PHE A 266 9.63 10.91 -2.06
CA PHE A 266 9.91 10.05 -0.92
C PHE A 266 10.86 10.70 0.09
N ALA A 267 11.83 11.53 -0.33
CA ALA A 267 12.67 12.29 0.58
C ALA A 267 11.85 13.27 1.43
N SER A 268 10.94 14.03 0.81
CA SER A 268 10.04 14.95 1.52
C SER A 268 9.09 14.20 2.46
N LEU A 269 8.62 13.02 2.05
CA LEU A 269 7.78 12.18 2.89
C LEU A 269 8.56 11.62 4.09
N ASP A 270 9.82 11.20 3.90
CA ASP A 270 10.67 10.72 4.98
C ASP A 270 10.97 11.82 5.99
N GLU A 271 11.29 13.04 5.52
CA GLU A 271 11.48 14.21 6.39
C GLU A 271 10.22 14.52 7.21
N LEU A 272 9.05 14.46 6.58
CA LEU A 272 7.77 14.65 7.24
C LEU A 272 7.48 13.58 8.30
N MET A 273 7.93 12.35 8.07
CA MET A 273 7.61 11.19 8.89
C MET A 273 8.69 10.85 9.93
N VAL A 274 9.81 11.61 10.00
CA VAL A 274 10.84 11.40 11.03
C VAL A 274 10.18 11.46 12.41
N PRO A 275 10.28 10.39 13.23
CA PRO A 275 9.75 10.43 14.57
C PRO A 275 10.51 11.50 15.37
N ILE A 276 9.80 12.47 15.88
CA ILE A 276 10.34 13.36 16.91
C ILE A 276 10.43 12.50 18.17
N TYR A 277 11.63 12.00 18.47
CA TYR A 277 11.94 11.26 19.69
C TYR A 277 12.00 12.21 20.90
#